data_ab92f94f0a000c119ea11a4ec5f6ef70
#
_entry.id   ab92f94f0a000c119ea11a4ec5f6ef70
#
_cell.length_a   1.000
_cell.length_b   1.000
_cell.length_c   1.000
_cell.angle_alpha   90.00
_cell.angle_beta   90.00
_cell.angle_gamma   90.00
#
_symmetry.space_group_name_H-M   'P 1'
#
loop_
_entity.id
_entity.type
_entity.pdbx_description
1 polymer ?
#
loop_
_entity_poly.entity_id
_entity_poly.type
_entity_poly.pdbx_seq_one_letter_code
_entity_poly.pdbx_strand_id
1 'polypeptide(L)'
;MIVRIWAGQVSADRIEEFCAHLANQVIPQLGQTDGCFGGELLRSVTEGGHRVLVVSRWRDEEALRGYAGPMWRIRPVWSEGELHYLAHPPEVTHFMPVAAPAPL
;
A
#
# COMPACT_ATOMS: atom_id res chain seq x y z
N MET A 1 13.37 1.46 -10.46
CA MET A 1 12.28 1.76 -9.50
C MET A 1 11.11 0.80 -9.68
N ILE A 2 10.57 0.35 -8.57
CA ILE A 2 9.36 -0.49 -8.58
C ILE A 2 8.29 0.24 -7.79
N VAL A 3 7.08 0.31 -8.35
CA VAL A 3 5.90 0.85 -7.67
C VAL A 3 5.07 -0.35 -7.20
N ARG A 4 4.86 -0.44 -5.90
CA ARG A 4 4.05 -1.49 -5.28
C ARG A 4 2.71 -0.91 -4.87
N ILE A 5 1.64 -1.57 -5.27
CA ILE A 5 0.28 -1.18 -4.88
C ILE A 5 -0.31 -2.28 -4.02
N TRP A 6 -0.54 -1.95 -2.76
CA TRP A 6 -1.28 -2.77 -1.81
C TRP A 6 -2.73 -2.33 -1.85
N ALA A 7 -3.65 -3.25 -2.07
CA ALA A 7 -5.08 -2.94 -2.19
C ALA A 7 -5.89 -3.72 -1.17
N GLY A 8 -6.75 -3.02 -0.45
CA GLY A 8 -7.66 -3.63 0.51
C GLY A 8 -9.07 -3.10 0.35
N GLN A 9 -10.05 -3.96 0.62
CA GLN A 9 -11.45 -3.59 0.66
C GLN A 9 -11.90 -3.57 2.12
N VAL A 10 -12.48 -2.45 2.55
CA VAL A 10 -12.82 -2.19 3.94
C VAL A 10 -14.32 -2.00 4.06
N SER A 11 -14.92 -2.45 5.16
CA SER A 11 -16.34 -2.20 5.43
C SER A 11 -16.61 -0.71 5.63
N ALA A 12 -17.78 -0.26 5.21
CA ALA A 12 -18.16 1.16 5.21
C ALA A 12 -18.05 1.83 6.57
N ASP A 13 -18.40 1.11 7.61
CA ASP A 13 -18.41 1.60 8.99
C ASP A 13 -17.02 1.73 9.60
N ARG A 14 -15.99 1.17 8.96
CA ARG A 14 -14.63 1.14 9.52
C ARG A 14 -13.60 1.84 8.64
N ILE A 15 -13.99 2.36 7.49
CA ILE A 15 -13.02 2.93 6.55
C ILE A 15 -12.30 4.16 7.10
N GLU A 16 -12.98 5.01 7.85
CA GLU A 16 -12.34 6.20 8.42
C GLU A 16 -11.28 5.81 9.44
N GLU A 17 -11.58 4.85 10.30
CA GLU A 17 -10.67 4.35 11.31
C GLU A 17 -9.46 3.68 10.67
N PHE A 18 -9.67 2.89 9.63
CA PHE A 18 -8.60 2.20 8.93
C PHE A 18 -7.69 3.19 8.19
N CYS A 19 -8.25 4.18 7.53
CA CYS A 19 -7.46 5.22 6.86
C CYS A 19 -6.61 5.99 7.88
N ALA A 20 -7.16 6.30 9.04
CA ALA A 20 -6.39 6.96 10.10
C ALA A 20 -5.23 6.08 10.58
N HIS A 21 -5.46 4.78 10.75
CA HIS A 21 -4.41 3.84 11.12
C HIS A 21 -3.29 3.81 10.09
N LEU A 22 -3.64 3.69 8.82
CA LEU A 22 -2.64 3.65 7.75
C LEU A 22 -1.86 4.95 7.66
N ALA A 23 -2.54 6.09 7.73
CA ALA A 23 -1.90 7.39 7.63
C ALA A 23 -0.95 7.66 8.80
N ASN A 24 -1.30 7.20 9.99
CA ASN A 24 -0.53 7.49 11.20
C ASN A 24 0.56 6.46 11.51
N GLN A 25 0.40 5.22 11.04
CA GLN A 25 1.33 4.13 11.35
C GLN A 25 2.10 3.62 10.13
N VAL A 26 1.39 3.28 9.07
CA VAL A 26 2.00 2.59 7.93
C VAL A 26 2.76 3.55 7.01
N ILE A 27 2.16 4.67 6.67
CA ILE A 27 2.79 5.64 5.75
C ILE A 27 4.10 6.20 6.32
N PRO A 28 4.15 6.66 7.60
CA PRO A 28 5.42 7.10 8.17
C PRO A 28 6.48 6.00 8.23
N GLN A 29 6.07 4.77 8.52
CA GLN A 29 7.00 3.63 8.59
C GLN A 29 7.61 3.32 7.23
N LEU A 30 6.82 3.39 6.16
CA LEU A 30 7.32 3.21 4.79
C LEU A 30 8.38 4.27 4.45
N GLY A 31 8.16 5.51 4.87
CA GLY A 31 9.12 6.60 4.65
C GLY A 31 10.45 6.40 5.35
N GLN A 32 10.51 5.54 6.35
CA GLN A 32 11.72 5.23 7.11
C GLN A 32 12.34 3.88 6.72
N THR A 33 11.71 3.16 5.80
CA THR A 33 12.20 1.85 5.38
C THR A 33 13.29 2.01 4.33
N ASP A 34 14.41 1.32 4.54
CA ASP A 34 15.54 1.39 3.62
C ASP A 34 15.15 0.96 2.21
N GLY A 35 15.54 1.78 1.23
CA GLY A 35 15.23 1.54 -0.17
C GLY A 35 13.80 1.88 -0.58
N CYS A 36 12.99 2.39 0.33
CA CYS A 36 11.66 2.89 0.03
C CYS A 36 11.68 4.41 -0.06
N PHE A 37 11.12 4.95 -1.14
CA PHE A 37 11.04 6.40 -1.35
C PHE A 37 9.76 7.01 -0.78
N GLY A 38 9.03 6.26 0.01
CA GLY A 38 7.82 6.71 0.67
C GLY A 38 6.57 6.01 0.18
N GLY A 39 5.47 6.28 0.86
CA GLY A 39 4.16 5.72 0.56
C GLY A 39 3.10 6.79 0.44
N GLU A 40 2.06 6.46 -0.28
CA GLU A 40 0.90 7.32 -0.48
C GLU A 40 -0.36 6.51 -0.21
N LEU A 41 -1.28 7.09 0.54
CA LEU A 41 -2.57 6.46 0.84
C LEU A 41 -3.63 7.04 -0.06
N LEU A 42 -4.33 6.18 -0.79
CA LEU A 42 -5.41 6.57 -1.68
C LEU A 42 -6.70 5.85 -1.27
N ARG A 43 -7.80 6.54 -1.40
CA ARG A 43 -9.12 6.00 -1.09
C ARG A 43 -10.03 6.19 -2.30
N SER A 44 -10.84 5.19 -2.63
CA SER A 44 -11.76 5.29 -3.76
C SER A 44 -12.76 6.45 -3.53
N VAL A 45 -13.05 7.20 -4.59
CA VAL A 45 -13.98 8.32 -4.54
C VAL A 45 -15.39 7.93 -4.96
N THR A 46 -15.55 6.71 -5.47
CA THR A 46 -16.84 6.21 -5.92
C THR A 46 -17.74 5.99 -4.72
N GLU A 47 -18.98 6.47 -4.80
CA GLU A 47 -19.98 6.25 -3.77
C GLU A 47 -20.19 4.74 -3.57
N GLY A 48 -20.17 4.31 -2.30
CA GLY A 48 -20.21 2.90 -1.96
C GLY A 48 -18.88 2.18 -2.13
N GLY A 49 -17.85 2.86 -2.61
CA GLY A 49 -16.51 2.30 -2.75
C GLY A 49 -15.76 2.37 -1.44
N HIS A 50 -15.27 1.21 -1.00
CA HIS A 50 -14.53 1.10 0.26
C HIS A 50 -13.15 0.50 0.00
N ARG A 51 -12.58 0.87 -1.13
CA ARG A 51 -11.26 0.39 -1.54
C ARG A 51 -10.19 1.40 -1.13
N VAL A 52 -9.13 0.87 -0.56
CA VAL A 52 -7.98 1.66 -0.11
C VAL A 52 -6.73 1.12 -0.78
N LEU A 53 -5.89 2.02 -1.27
CA LEU A 53 -4.61 1.66 -1.86
C LEU A 53 -3.49 2.29 -1.05
N VAL A 54 -2.43 1.51 -0.82
CA VAL A 54 -1.15 2.03 -0.34
C VAL A 54 -0.17 1.88 -1.48
N VAL A 55 0.27 3.00 -2.03
CA VAL A 55 1.22 3.05 -3.14
C VAL A 55 2.59 3.36 -2.55
N SER A 56 3.55 2.46 -2.74
CA SER A 56 4.92 2.67 -2.27
C SER A 56 5.90 2.54 -3.44
N ARG A 57 6.99 3.31 -3.37
CA ARG A 57 8.00 3.34 -4.42
C ARG A 57 9.31 2.83 -3.86
N TRP A 58 9.92 1.90 -4.59
CA TRP A 58 11.10 1.16 -4.13
C TRP A 58 12.24 1.33 -5.10
N ARG A 59 13.45 1.45 -4.56
CA ARG A 59 14.67 1.62 -5.35
C ARG A 59 14.85 0.48 -6.34
N ASP A 60 14.70 -0.76 -5.87
CA ASP A 60 14.91 -1.97 -6.66
C ASP A 60 14.23 -3.18 -6.01
N GLU A 61 14.36 -4.33 -6.66
CA GLU A 61 13.82 -5.58 -6.19
C GLU A 61 14.43 -6.03 -4.87
N GLU A 62 15.73 -5.78 -4.67
CA GLU A 62 16.42 -6.15 -3.45
C GLU A 62 15.83 -5.44 -2.24
N ALA A 63 15.58 -4.14 -2.35
CA ALA A 63 14.97 -3.36 -1.29
C ALA A 63 13.56 -3.88 -0.96
N LEU A 64 12.78 -4.18 -1.98
CA LEU A 64 11.43 -4.70 -1.81
C LEU A 64 11.44 -6.09 -1.19
N ARG A 65 12.38 -6.94 -1.59
CA ARG A 65 12.55 -8.27 -1.00
C ARG A 65 12.94 -8.17 0.48
N GLY A 66 13.77 -7.21 0.84
CA GLY A 66 14.13 -6.96 2.23
C GLY A 66 12.93 -6.59 3.10
N TYR A 67 11.96 -5.89 2.53
CA TYR A 67 10.75 -5.48 3.22
C TYR A 67 9.69 -6.59 3.28
N ALA A 68 9.39 -7.21 2.12
CA ALA A 68 8.27 -8.13 1.98
C ALA A 68 8.67 -9.61 1.92
N GLY A 69 9.97 -9.91 1.87
CA GLY A 69 10.47 -11.27 1.81
C GLY A 69 10.57 -11.82 0.39
N PRO A 70 11.02 -13.09 0.26
CA PRO A 70 11.20 -13.70 -1.07
C PRO A 70 9.92 -13.84 -1.87
N MET A 71 8.77 -13.86 -1.20
CA MET A 71 7.46 -13.97 -1.86
C MET A 71 6.82 -12.60 -2.10
N TRP A 72 7.62 -11.56 -2.21
CA TRP A 72 7.13 -10.18 -2.30
C TRP A 72 6.14 -9.93 -3.44
N ARG A 73 6.24 -10.70 -4.53
CA ARG A 73 5.36 -10.53 -5.69
C ARG A 73 3.90 -10.83 -5.38
N ILE A 74 3.64 -11.73 -4.43
CA ILE A 74 2.29 -12.19 -4.13
C ILE A 74 1.90 -11.97 -2.67
N ARG A 75 2.86 -11.65 -1.81
CA ARG A 75 2.63 -11.53 -0.37
C ARG A 75 2.40 -10.09 0.03
N PRO A 76 1.17 -9.69 0.38
CA PRO A 76 0.96 -8.41 1.03
C PRO A 76 1.54 -8.45 2.44
N VAL A 77 2.03 -7.30 2.92
CA VAL A 77 2.49 -7.17 4.29
C VAL A 77 1.38 -6.50 5.09
N TRP A 78 0.96 -7.13 6.18
CA TRP A 78 -0.04 -6.59 7.08
C TRP A 78 0.20 -7.09 8.50
N SER A 79 -0.38 -6.41 9.48
CA SER A 79 -0.44 -6.87 10.85
C SER A 79 -1.80 -7.53 11.12
N GLU A 80 -1.89 -8.32 12.19
CA GLU A 80 -3.17 -8.93 12.57
C GLU A 80 -4.27 -7.90 12.79
N GLY A 81 -3.93 -6.75 13.38
CA GLY A 81 -4.90 -5.68 13.60
C GLY A 81 -5.51 -5.14 12.32
N GLU A 82 -4.76 -5.15 11.23
CA GLU A 82 -5.25 -4.68 9.93
C GLU A 82 -6.26 -5.64 9.32
N LEU A 83 -6.13 -6.94 9.55
CA LEU A 83 -7.07 -7.93 9.01
C LEU A 83 -8.50 -7.74 9.52
N HIS A 84 -8.67 -7.17 10.70
CA HIS A 84 -10.01 -6.91 11.25
C HIS A 84 -10.79 -5.86 10.48
N TYR A 85 -10.09 -5.01 9.71
CA TYR A 85 -10.74 -3.98 8.91
C TYR A 85 -11.12 -4.47 7.52
N LEU A 86 -10.50 -5.54 7.05
CA LEU A 86 -10.60 -5.96 5.65
C LEU A 86 -11.76 -6.94 5.44
N ALA A 87 -12.52 -6.73 4.36
CA ALA A 87 -13.59 -7.63 3.96
C ALA A 87 -13.03 -8.90 3.29
N HIS A 88 -11.86 -8.77 2.64
CA HIS A 88 -11.16 -9.86 1.96
C HIS A 88 -9.66 -9.72 2.22
N PRO A 89 -8.87 -10.77 2.01
CA PRO A 89 -7.42 -10.64 2.08
C PRO A 89 -6.91 -9.56 1.12
N PRO A 90 -5.93 -8.75 1.52
CA PRO A 90 -5.39 -7.72 0.65
C PRO A 90 -4.60 -8.31 -0.51
N GLU A 91 -4.43 -7.55 -1.57
CA GLU A 91 -3.69 -7.95 -2.75
C GLU A 91 -2.56 -6.97 -3.02
N VAL A 92 -1.50 -7.44 -3.67
CA VAL A 92 -0.41 -6.57 -4.11
C VAL A 92 -0.18 -6.75 -5.60
N THR A 93 0.10 -5.62 -6.26
CA THR A 93 0.51 -5.58 -7.66
C THR A 93 1.73 -4.68 -7.77
N HIS A 94 2.51 -4.88 -8.82
CA HIS A 94 3.77 -4.17 -9.00
C HIS A 94 3.87 -3.63 -10.42
N PHE A 95 4.42 -2.42 -10.52
CA PHE A 95 4.58 -1.71 -11.78
C PHE A 95 5.95 -1.08 -11.82
N MET A 96 6.45 -0.83 -13.02
CA MET A 96 7.63 0.01 -13.15
C MET A 96 7.27 1.22 -14.00
N PRO A 97 7.79 2.41 -13.65
CA PRO A 97 7.53 3.60 -14.43
C PRO A 97 8.08 3.46 -15.84
N VAL A 98 7.27 3.76 -16.84
CA VAL A 98 7.69 3.75 -18.25
C VAL A 98 8.03 5.16 -18.71
N ALA A 99 7.36 6.15 -18.13
CA ALA A 99 7.59 7.56 -18.42
C ALA A 99 7.30 8.39 -17.16
N ALA A 100 7.98 9.54 -17.04
CA ALA A 100 7.68 10.47 -15.97
C ALA A 100 6.31 11.12 -16.20
N PRO A 101 5.60 11.53 -15.13
CA PRO A 101 4.37 12.28 -15.29
C PRO A 101 4.64 13.58 -16.03
N ALA A 102 3.73 13.94 -16.95
CA ALA A 102 3.81 15.23 -17.62
C ALA A 102 3.49 16.35 -16.61
N PRO A 103 4.17 17.51 -16.68
CA PRO A 103 3.82 18.63 -15.82
C PRO A 103 2.41 19.15 -16.15
N LEU A 104 1.72 19.59 -15.11
CA LEU A 104 0.38 20.17 -15.26
C LEU A 104 0.44 21.59 -15.81
#